data_a747e1bddeea38a35cce8debfab4dc64
#
_entry.id   a747e1bddeea38a35cce8debfab4dc64
#
_cell.length_a   1.000
_cell.length_b   1.000
_cell.length_c   1.000
_cell.angle_alpha   90.00
_cell.angle_beta   90.00
_cell.angle_gamma   90.00
#
_symmetry.space_group_name_H-M   'P 1'
#
loop_
_entity.id
_entity.type
_entity.pdbx_description
1 polymer ?
#
loop_
_entity_poly.entity_id
_entity_poly.type
_entity_poly.pdbx_seq_one_letter_code
_entity_poly.pdbx_strand_id
1 'polypeptide(L)'
;EQREAMRVQKGYSMSIPFNTWTNIGPTTGFYFAYSNITSRMPTVKYDPNNPNVIYVGTAFGGVWKTTDEGVTWSSKSDFEVSLSSGSIAIDPSNTNIIYYGTGEATYSAASYYGRGLLKSTDGGNTWTNYTSGLESLSFFTRINIRPGHSNELLCALGNRSSLGVNGGLYRSTNGGVSWNLLASGRCDDVIFSPGGDTAYAIGSGTGYLISTNGGSSFSANGSITAG
;
A
#
# COMPACT_ATOMS: atom_id res chain seq x y z
N GLU A 1 13.59 -26.79 -10.78
CA GLU A 1 14.95 -26.88 -10.17
C GLU A 1 15.35 -25.59 -9.46
N GLN A 2 15.27 -24.41 -10.09
CA GLN A 2 15.61 -23.13 -9.41
C GLN A 2 14.69 -22.81 -8.23
N ARG A 3 13.40 -23.14 -8.33
CA ARG A 3 12.44 -22.96 -7.22
C ARG A 3 12.71 -23.91 -6.05
N GLU A 4 13.14 -25.12 -6.34
CA GLU A 4 13.53 -26.12 -5.35
C GLU A 4 14.81 -25.70 -4.61
N ALA A 5 15.80 -25.17 -5.34
CA ALA A 5 17.03 -24.62 -4.75
C ALA A 5 16.76 -23.44 -3.80
N MET A 6 15.80 -22.56 -4.15
CA MET A 6 15.38 -21.47 -3.23
C MET A 6 14.65 -21.99 -1.99
N ARG A 7 13.89 -23.08 -2.06
CA ARG A 7 13.27 -23.72 -0.91
C ARG A 7 14.27 -24.34 0.06
N VAL A 8 15.30 -24.99 -0.47
CA VAL A 8 16.36 -25.61 0.33
C VAL A 8 17.23 -24.59 1.04
N GLN A 9 17.45 -23.40 0.45
CA GLN A 9 18.22 -22.32 1.08
C GLN A 9 17.48 -21.61 2.22
N LYS A 10 16.17 -21.78 2.37
CA LYS A 10 15.39 -21.10 3.42
C LYS A 10 15.55 -21.64 4.84
N GLY A 11 16.21 -22.78 5.01
CA GLY A 11 16.58 -23.27 6.34
C GLY A 11 17.62 -22.41 7.06
N TYR A 12 18.32 -21.52 6.39
CA TYR A 12 19.46 -20.81 6.95
C TYR A 12 19.65 -19.43 6.36
N SER A 13 19.61 -18.44 7.26
CA SER A 13 20.25 -17.13 7.14
C SER A 13 20.08 -16.43 5.80
N MET A 14 19.45 -15.28 5.79
CA MET A 14 19.37 -14.36 4.66
C MET A 14 20.76 -13.94 4.14
N SER A 15 21.39 -14.81 3.41
CA SER A 15 22.51 -14.49 2.52
C SER A 15 22.16 -14.88 1.09
N ILE A 16 20.99 -14.41 0.61
CA ILE A 16 20.79 -14.33 -0.82
C ILE A 16 21.69 -13.18 -1.27
N PRO A 17 22.68 -13.41 -2.13
CA PRO A 17 23.43 -12.31 -2.70
C PRO A 17 22.44 -11.36 -3.36
N PHE A 18 22.39 -10.10 -2.92
CA PHE A 18 21.46 -9.05 -3.39
C PHE A 18 21.56 -8.74 -4.90
N ASN A 19 22.39 -9.43 -5.63
CA ASN A 19 22.70 -9.20 -7.03
C ASN A 19 22.07 -10.20 -8.02
N THR A 20 21.29 -11.16 -7.56
CA THR A 20 20.58 -12.10 -8.46
C THR A 20 19.08 -12.15 -8.16
N TRP A 21 18.36 -11.26 -8.79
CA TRP A 21 16.90 -11.36 -8.87
C TRP A 21 16.50 -12.37 -9.94
N THR A 22 15.82 -13.44 -9.55
CA THR A 22 15.21 -14.37 -10.51
C THR A 22 13.73 -14.03 -10.63
N ASN A 23 13.27 -13.79 -11.84
CA ASN A 23 11.85 -13.56 -12.09
C ASN A 23 11.07 -14.85 -11.83
N ILE A 24 10.30 -14.87 -10.74
CA ILE A 24 9.40 -15.97 -10.36
C ILE A 24 7.92 -15.64 -10.65
N GLY A 25 7.67 -14.46 -11.22
CA GLY A 25 6.33 -13.97 -11.55
C GLY A 25 5.74 -14.64 -12.79
N PRO A 26 4.47 -14.34 -13.09
CA PRO A 26 3.83 -14.86 -14.29
C PRO A 26 4.62 -14.45 -15.53
N THR A 27 4.85 -15.42 -16.40
CA THR A 27 5.51 -15.18 -17.68
C THR A 27 4.65 -14.25 -18.53
N THR A 28 5.29 -13.26 -19.06
CA THR A 28 4.91 -12.20 -19.97
C THR A 28 3.63 -12.37 -20.80
N GLY A 29 2.73 -11.37 -20.70
CA GLY A 29 1.69 -11.14 -21.68
C GLY A 29 2.22 -10.41 -22.93
N PHE A 30 1.70 -10.73 -24.10
CA PHE A 30 1.98 -10.02 -25.34
C PHE A 30 1.04 -8.82 -25.45
N TYR A 31 1.56 -7.62 -25.63
CA TYR A 31 0.74 -6.44 -25.90
C TYR A 31 1.23 -5.71 -27.16
N PHE A 32 0.43 -5.73 -28.19
CA PHE A 32 0.53 -5.09 -29.52
C PHE A 32 1.93 -4.71 -30.02
N ALA A 33 2.50 -3.60 -29.61
CA ALA A 33 3.80 -3.12 -30.10
C ALA A 33 4.95 -3.30 -29.09
N TYR A 34 4.66 -3.86 -27.93
CA TYR A 34 5.64 -4.06 -26.88
C TYR A 34 5.80 -5.56 -26.62
N SER A 35 7.00 -6.09 -26.80
CA SER A 35 7.32 -7.44 -26.39
C SER A 35 7.44 -7.50 -24.87
N ASN A 36 6.83 -8.52 -24.26
CA ASN A 36 7.07 -8.90 -22.86
C ASN A 36 6.78 -7.82 -21.82
N ILE A 37 5.51 -7.38 -21.69
CA ILE A 37 5.08 -6.55 -20.56
C ILE A 37 4.56 -7.41 -19.41
N THR A 38 4.98 -7.05 -18.21
CA THR A 38 4.39 -7.50 -16.96
C THR A 38 3.51 -6.40 -16.40
N SER A 39 2.52 -6.76 -15.58
CA SER A 39 1.69 -5.78 -14.88
C SER A 39 2.55 -4.94 -13.91
N ARG A 40 2.24 -3.65 -13.76
CA ARG A 40 2.78 -2.85 -12.68
C ARG A 40 2.23 -3.37 -11.35
N MET A 41 3.11 -3.50 -10.36
CA MET A 41 2.78 -3.94 -9.00
C MET A 41 3.14 -2.81 -8.02
N PRO A 42 2.23 -1.85 -7.76
CA PRO A 42 2.51 -0.70 -6.93
C PRO A 42 2.82 -1.04 -5.48
N THR A 43 2.33 -2.17 -5.00
CA THR A 43 2.47 -2.54 -3.59
C THR A 43 2.66 -4.04 -3.40
N VAL A 44 3.53 -4.39 -2.45
CA VAL A 44 3.73 -5.75 -1.97
C VAL A 44 3.85 -5.72 -0.44
N LYS A 45 3.20 -6.66 0.23
CA LYS A 45 3.29 -6.85 1.68
C LYS A 45 3.33 -8.34 2.02
N TYR A 46 4.23 -8.73 2.89
CA TYR A 46 4.18 -10.05 3.53
C TYR A 46 3.44 -9.96 4.87
N ASP A 47 2.84 -11.06 5.28
CA ASP A 47 2.25 -11.21 6.60
C ASP A 47 3.36 -11.19 7.66
N PRO A 48 3.36 -10.23 8.62
CA PRO A 48 4.42 -10.11 9.60
C PRO A 48 4.57 -11.35 10.51
N ASN A 49 3.52 -12.16 10.66
CA ASN A 49 3.52 -13.35 11.48
C ASN A 49 3.77 -14.64 10.67
N ASN A 50 3.66 -14.57 9.33
CA ASN A 50 3.90 -15.71 8.45
C ASN A 50 4.49 -15.23 7.10
N PRO A 51 5.82 -15.24 6.94
CA PRO A 51 6.47 -14.73 5.73
C PRO A 51 6.13 -15.50 4.45
N ASN A 52 5.52 -16.68 4.55
CA ASN A 52 5.06 -17.43 3.38
C ASN A 52 3.81 -16.82 2.75
N VAL A 53 3.09 -15.99 3.50
CA VAL A 53 1.90 -15.28 3.04
C VAL A 53 2.29 -13.90 2.53
N ILE A 54 2.03 -13.65 1.24
CA ILE A 54 2.35 -12.38 0.60
C ILE A 54 1.12 -11.87 -0.14
N TYR A 55 0.88 -10.59 -0.05
CA TYR A 55 -0.14 -9.88 -0.81
C TYR A 55 0.52 -8.94 -1.79
N VAL A 56 0.02 -8.93 -3.02
CA VAL A 56 0.47 -8.03 -4.08
C VAL A 56 -0.74 -7.27 -4.61
N GLY A 57 -0.61 -5.95 -4.68
CA GLY A 57 -1.56 -5.10 -5.37
C GLY A 57 -1.05 -4.76 -6.75
N THR A 58 -1.88 -4.96 -7.76
CA THR A 58 -1.54 -4.66 -9.15
C THR A 58 -2.20 -3.37 -9.63
N ALA A 59 -1.69 -2.75 -10.69
CA ALA A 59 -2.18 -1.46 -11.17
C ALA A 59 -3.67 -1.48 -11.55
N PHE A 60 -4.17 -2.59 -12.10
CA PHE A 60 -5.57 -2.76 -12.51
C PHE A 60 -6.05 -4.21 -12.46
N GLY A 61 -5.46 -5.05 -11.66
CA GLY A 61 -5.84 -6.46 -11.48
C GLY A 61 -6.13 -6.81 -10.02
N GLY A 62 -6.35 -5.82 -9.17
CA GLY A 62 -6.71 -6.00 -7.77
C GLY A 62 -5.60 -6.57 -6.90
N VAL A 63 -6.01 -7.20 -5.81
CA VAL A 63 -5.15 -7.83 -4.81
C VAL A 63 -5.02 -9.32 -5.10
N TRP A 64 -3.79 -9.79 -5.07
CA TRP A 64 -3.43 -11.21 -5.20
C TRP A 64 -2.74 -11.69 -3.93
N LYS A 65 -3.02 -12.92 -3.54
CA LYS A 65 -2.46 -13.55 -2.34
C LYS A 65 -1.77 -14.86 -2.69
N THR A 66 -0.61 -15.08 -2.11
CA THR A 66 0.04 -16.39 -2.02
C THR A 66 0.11 -16.85 -0.57
N THR A 67 0.15 -18.15 -0.33
CA THR A 67 0.40 -18.77 0.98
C THR A 67 1.59 -19.74 0.93
N ASP A 68 2.29 -19.78 -0.18
CA ASP A 68 3.39 -20.68 -0.49
C ASP A 68 4.59 -19.94 -1.10
N GLU A 69 4.85 -18.71 -0.62
CA GLU A 69 6.02 -17.90 -1.03
C GLU A 69 6.04 -17.51 -2.51
N GLY A 70 4.86 -17.40 -3.13
CA GLY A 70 4.73 -16.98 -4.52
C GLY A 70 4.75 -18.13 -5.53
N VAL A 71 4.68 -19.38 -5.07
CA VAL A 71 4.57 -20.54 -5.98
C VAL A 71 3.21 -20.55 -6.68
N THR A 72 2.14 -20.29 -5.90
CA THR A 72 0.78 -20.12 -6.44
C THR A 72 0.16 -18.81 -5.95
N TRP A 73 -0.71 -18.25 -6.77
CA TRP A 73 -1.39 -17.00 -6.48
C TRP A 73 -2.89 -17.14 -6.71
N SER A 74 -3.68 -16.53 -5.81
CA SER A 74 -5.13 -16.42 -5.92
C SER A 74 -5.55 -14.96 -5.90
N SER A 75 -6.46 -14.58 -6.79
CA SER A 75 -7.10 -13.28 -6.75
C SER A 75 -8.01 -13.14 -5.53
N LYS A 76 -8.07 -11.93 -4.96
CA LYS A 76 -8.81 -11.64 -3.72
C LYS A 76 -9.78 -10.47 -3.83
N SER A 77 -9.83 -9.78 -4.96
CA SER A 77 -10.64 -8.57 -5.09
C SER A 77 -11.30 -8.40 -6.45
N ASP A 78 -11.53 -9.50 -7.21
CA ASP A 78 -12.07 -9.44 -8.58
C ASP A 78 -13.43 -8.75 -8.70
N PHE A 79 -14.25 -8.79 -7.63
CA PHE A 79 -15.60 -8.24 -7.62
C PHE A 79 -15.72 -6.93 -6.84
N GLU A 80 -14.59 -6.34 -6.45
CA GLU A 80 -14.57 -5.13 -5.66
C GLU A 80 -14.77 -3.85 -6.50
N VAL A 81 -15.16 -2.78 -5.82
CA VAL A 81 -15.47 -1.47 -6.44
C VAL A 81 -14.30 -0.83 -7.21
N SER A 82 -13.09 -1.28 -6.96
CA SER A 82 -11.88 -0.84 -7.66
C SER A 82 -10.83 -1.93 -7.64
N LEU A 83 -10.26 -2.21 -8.81
CA LEU A 83 -9.14 -3.13 -8.98
C LEU A 83 -7.79 -2.39 -9.06
N SER A 84 -7.80 -1.06 -8.99
CA SER A 84 -6.58 -0.26 -9.00
C SER A 84 -5.96 -0.21 -7.61
N SER A 85 -4.72 -0.66 -7.48
CA SER A 85 -4.02 -0.76 -6.21
C SER A 85 -3.12 0.44 -5.97
N GLY A 86 -3.22 1.03 -4.79
CA GLY A 86 -2.29 2.04 -4.31
C GLY A 86 -1.40 1.49 -3.20
N SER A 87 -2.00 1.08 -2.09
CA SER A 87 -1.25 0.62 -0.92
C SER A 87 -1.97 -0.52 -0.20
N ILE A 88 -1.21 -1.46 0.36
CA ILE A 88 -1.71 -2.51 1.25
C ILE A 88 -1.04 -2.34 2.61
N ALA A 89 -1.81 -2.49 3.70
CA ALA A 89 -1.30 -2.62 5.04
C ALA A 89 -1.96 -3.83 5.73
N ILE A 90 -1.18 -4.54 6.55
CA ILE A 90 -1.63 -5.71 7.31
C ILE A 90 -1.45 -5.38 8.78
N ASP A 91 -2.47 -5.63 9.60
CA ASP A 91 -2.39 -5.41 11.05
C ASP A 91 -1.49 -6.48 11.69
N PRO A 92 -0.36 -6.09 12.31
CA PRO A 92 0.56 -7.05 12.89
C PRO A 92 0.01 -7.78 14.12
N SER A 93 -1.02 -7.23 14.77
CA SER A 93 -1.69 -7.87 15.90
C SER A 93 -2.75 -8.90 15.49
N ASN A 94 -3.29 -8.75 14.29
CA ASN A 94 -4.25 -9.67 13.68
C ASN A 94 -4.13 -9.63 12.16
N THR A 95 -3.35 -10.52 11.59
CA THR A 95 -3.03 -10.52 10.14
C THR A 95 -4.21 -10.90 9.23
N ASN A 96 -5.37 -11.23 9.80
CA ASN A 96 -6.62 -11.29 9.06
C ASN A 96 -7.19 -9.91 8.73
N ILE A 97 -6.74 -8.85 9.44
CA ILE A 97 -7.15 -7.49 9.15
C ILE A 97 -6.20 -6.90 8.12
N ILE A 98 -6.76 -6.59 6.95
CA ILE A 98 -6.02 -6.05 5.81
C ILE A 98 -6.70 -4.78 5.34
N TYR A 99 -5.92 -3.76 5.09
CA TYR A 99 -6.33 -2.49 4.51
C TYR A 99 -5.78 -2.41 3.09
N TYR A 100 -6.67 -2.19 2.14
CA TYR A 100 -6.34 -2.00 0.74
C TYR A 100 -6.82 -0.63 0.28
N GLY A 101 -5.89 0.30 0.16
CA GLY A 101 -6.11 1.63 -0.40
C GLY A 101 -6.12 1.55 -1.91
N THR A 102 -7.23 1.96 -2.51
CA THR A 102 -7.43 1.87 -3.95
C THR A 102 -6.92 3.11 -4.68
N GLY A 103 -6.64 2.97 -5.98
CA GLY A 103 -6.12 4.04 -6.83
C GLY A 103 -4.60 4.09 -6.88
N GLU A 104 -4.08 3.96 -8.09
CA GLU A 104 -2.65 3.95 -8.35
C GLU A 104 -2.10 5.38 -8.49
N ALA A 105 -1.16 5.76 -7.65
CA ALA A 105 -0.57 7.10 -7.61
C ALA A 105 0.79 7.19 -8.34
N THR A 106 0.93 6.54 -9.49
CA THR A 106 2.18 6.62 -10.28
C THR A 106 2.34 7.91 -11.08
N TYR A 107 1.35 8.80 -11.01
CA TYR A 107 1.34 10.13 -11.65
C TYR A 107 1.54 10.11 -13.17
N SER A 108 1.25 9.00 -13.81
CA SER A 108 1.24 8.88 -15.28
C SER A 108 -0.16 9.04 -15.85
N ALA A 109 -0.26 9.25 -17.14
CA ALA A 109 -1.55 9.25 -17.85
C ALA A 109 -2.30 7.92 -17.73
N ALA A 110 -1.57 6.83 -17.43
CA ALA A 110 -2.09 5.49 -17.22
C ALA A 110 -2.40 5.17 -15.76
N SER A 111 -2.39 6.14 -14.83
CA SER A 111 -2.79 5.93 -13.44
C SER A 111 -4.31 5.88 -13.34
N TYR A 112 -4.80 4.91 -12.58
CA TYR A 112 -6.23 4.68 -12.35
C TYR A 112 -6.63 5.19 -10.97
N TYR A 113 -7.78 5.88 -10.88
CA TYR A 113 -8.34 6.30 -9.60
C TYR A 113 -8.97 5.13 -8.86
N GLY A 114 -8.98 5.25 -7.56
CA GLY A 114 -9.67 4.34 -6.65
C GLY A 114 -11.02 4.87 -6.18
N ARG A 115 -11.64 4.11 -5.27
CA ARG A 115 -12.97 4.37 -4.70
C ARG A 115 -12.96 4.25 -3.18
N GLY A 116 -11.88 4.70 -2.53
CA GLY A 116 -11.75 4.65 -1.08
C GLY A 116 -10.90 3.50 -0.58
N LEU A 117 -11.12 3.12 0.66
CA LEU A 117 -10.44 2.06 1.37
C LEU A 117 -11.28 0.79 1.38
N LEU A 118 -10.71 -0.33 0.96
CA LEU A 118 -11.27 -1.66 1.20
C LEU A 118 -10.60 -2.26 2.45
N LYS A 119 -11.40 -2.76 3.39
CA LYS A 119 -10.93 -3.45 4.59
C LYS A 119 -11.46 -4.87 4.62
N SER A 120 -10.56 -5.81 4.84
CA SER A 120 -10.87 -7.21 5.12
C SER A 120 -10.62 -7.51 6.59
N THR A 121 -11.39 -8.45 7.15
CA THR A 121 -11.20 -9.02 8.49
C THR A 121 -11.01 -10.54 8.46
N ASP A 122 -10.88 -11.12 7.28
CA ASP A 122 -10.79 -12.56 7.02
C ASP A 122 -9.65 -12.95 6.07
N GLY A 123 -8.56 -12.17 6.09
CA GLY A 123 -7.37 -12.44 5.30
C GLY A 123 -7.55 -12.21 3.80
N GLY A 124 -8.43 -11.26 3.43
CA GLY A 124 -8.67 -10.84 2.05
C GLY A 124 -9.72 -11.68 1.32
N ASN A 125 -10.51 -12.51 2.02
CA ASN A 125 -11.56 -13.29 1.35
C ASN A 125 -12.82 -12.46 1.10
N THR A 126 -13.14 -11.53 2.00
CA THR A 126 -14.21 -10.54 1.82
C THR A 126 -13.73 -9.14 2.17
N TRP A 127 -14.38 -8.12 1.58
CA TRP A 127 -14.00 -6.73 1.75
C TRP A 127 -15.21 -5.84 2.04
N THR A 128 -14.97 -4.81 2.82
CA THR A 128 -15.94 -3.73 3.07
C THR A 128 -15.33 -2.41 2.62
N ASN A 129 -16.06 -1.64 1.82
CA ASN A 129 -15.59 -0.35 1.31
C ASN A 129 -15.94 0.78 2.29
N TYR A 130 -14.92 1.57 2.65
CA TYR A 130 -15.04 2.76 3.50
C TYR A 130 -14.57 4.00 2.74
N THR A 131 -15.42 5.02 2.71
CA THR A 131 -15.18 6.28 1.98
C THR A 131 -15.35 7.51 2.85
N SER A 132 -15.87 7.34 4.08
CA SER A 132 -16.20 8.48 4.97
C SER A 132 -14.96 9.31 5.30
N GLY A 133 -15.01 10.60 4.97
CA GLY A 133 -13.92 11.56 5.17
C GLY A 133 -12.83 11.53 4.11
N LEU A 134 -12.89 10.62 3.14
CA LEU A 134 -11.98 10.57 1.98
C LEU A 134 -12.60 11.29 0.76
N GLU A 135 -11.77 11.70 -0.16
CA GLU A 135 -12.22 12.18 -1.47
C GLU A 135 -12.90 11.05 -2.25
N SER A 136 -13.90 11.41 -3.09
CA SER A 136 -14.72 10.45 -3.87
C SER A 136 -13.88 9.63 -4.86
N LEU A 137 -12.79 10.21 -5.36
CA LEU A 137 -11.75 9.52 -6.11
C LEU A 137 -10.48 9.52 -5.26
N SER A 138 -9.84 8.39 -5.11
CA SER A 138 -8.66 8.25 -4.28
C SER A 138 -7.44 7.79 -5.07
N PHE A 139 -6.27 8.17 -4.61
CA PHE A 139 -4.98 7.71 -5.11
C PHE A 139 -4.10 7.41 -3.90
N PHE A 140 -4.30 6.23 -3.29
CA PHE A 140 -3.51 5.86 -2.13
C PHE A 140 -2.05 5.66 -2.50
N THR A 141 -1.16 6.39 -1.83
CA THR A 141 0.28 6.22 -1.95
C THR A 141 0.81 5.33 -0.82
N ARG A 142 0.26 5.52 0.40
CA ARG A 142 0.66 4.76 1.58
C ARG A 142 -0.48 4.64 2.59
N ILE A 143 -0.56 3.47 3.23
CA ILE A 143 -1.29 3.25 4.48
C ILE A 143 -0.30 2.74 5.51
N ASN A 144 -0.35 3.31 6.72
CA ASN A 144 0.49 2.90 7.82
C ASN A 144 -0.34 2.77 9.10
N ILE A 145 -0.22 1.62 9.78
CA ILE A 145 -0.89 1.34 11.05
C ILE A 145 0.05 1.77 12.16
N ARG A 146 -0.46 2.47 13.16
CA ARG A 146 0.35 2.88 14.31
C ARG A 146 0.79 1.66 15.11
N PRO A 147 2.09 1.46 15.37
CA PRO A 147 2.59 0.37 16.20
C PRO A 147 1.89 0.33 17.56
N GLY A 148 1.38 -0.85 17.96
CA GLY A 148 0.64 -1.04 19.19
C GLY A 148 -0.80 -0.50 19.23
N HIS A 149 -1.28 0.12 18.14
CA HIS A 149 -2.60 0.77 18.09
C HIS A 149 -3.33 0.44 16.78
N SER A 150 -3.88 -0.77 16.67
CA SER A 150 -4.47 -1.32 15.44
C SER A 150 -5.63 -0.50 14.85
N ASN A 151 -6.29 0.33 15.64
CA ASN A 151 -7.37 1.20 15.16
C ASN A 151 -6.88 2.58 14.70
N GLU A 152 -5.61 2.89 14.89
CA GLU A 152 -5.03 4.18 14.50
C GLU A 152 -4.20 4.03 13.23
N LEU A 153 -4.62 4.71 12.18
CA LEU A 153 -3.97 4.67 10.88
C LEU A 153 -3.69 6.07 10.36
N LEU A 154 -2.63 6.16 9.62
CA LEU A 154 -2.36 7.28 8.72
C LEU A 154 -2.41 6.80 7.28
N CYS A 155 -2.91 7.62 6.38
CA CYS A 155 -2.74 7.39 4.96
C CYS A 155 -2.34 8.66 4.23
N ALA A 156 -1.52 8.46 3.22
CA ALA A 156 -1.10 9.46 2.27
C ALA A 156 -1.88 9.25 0.96
N LEU A 157 -2.44 10.32 0.42
CA LEU A 157 -3.13 10.33 -0.86
C LEU A 157 -2.47 11.29 -1.82
N GLY A 158 -2.25 10.80 -3.04
CA GLY A 158 -1.81 11.60 -4.17
C GLY A 158 -2.91 12.49 -4.72
N ASN A 159 -2.53 13.49 -5.48
CA ASN A 159 -3.46 14.41 -6.14
C ASN A 159 -3.63 14.11 -7.64
N ARG A 160 -4.72 14.59 -8.19
CA ARG A 160 -4.95 14.67 -9.63
C ARG A 160 -5.84 15.87 -9.95
N SER A 161 -5.22 16.99 -10.22
CA SER A 161 -5.92 18.27 -10.48
C SER A 161 -6.90 18.20 -11.65
N SER A 162 -6.59 17.42 -12.68
CA SER A 162 -7.51 17.19 -13.81
C SER A 162 -8.81 16.49 -13.46
N LEU A 163 -8.88 15.85 -12.28
CA LEU A 163 -10.06 15.18 -11.72
C LEU A 163 -10.61 15.91 -10.48
N GLY A 164 -10.06 17.08 -10.12
CA GLY A 164 -10.45 17.81 -8.93
C GLY A 164 -10.04 17.12 -7.61
N VAL A 165 -9.05 16.23 -7.67
CA VAL A 165 -8.54 15.51 -6.49
C VAL A 165 -7.32 16.24 -5.95
N ASN A 166 -7.38 16.68 -4.70
CA ASN A 166 -6.31 17.43 -4.04
C ASN A 166 -5.28 16.52 -3.34
N GLY A 167 -5.71 15.36 -2.89
CA GLY A 167 -4.92 14.48 -2.05
C GLY A 167 -4.75 15.02 -0.63
N GLY A 168 -3.92 14.37 0.16
CA GLY A 168 -3.64 14.81 1.52
C GLY A 168 -3.08 13.75 2.42
N LEU A 169 -2.75 14.18 3.64
CA LEU A 169 -2.47 13.33 4.77
C LEU A 169 -3.73 13.18 5.60
N TYR A 170 -4.14 11.95 5.85
CA TYR A 170 -5.36 11.64 6.58
C TYR A 170 -5.07 10.72 7.77
N ARG A 171 -5.89 10.84 8.82
CA ARG A 171 -5.86 9.98 10.00
C ARG A 171 -7.21 9.33 10.24
N SER A 172 -7.17 8.04 10.60
CA SER A 172 -8.29 7.30 11.18
C SER A 172 -7.95 6.87 12.61
N THR A 173 -8.95 6.89 13.51
CA THR A 173 -8.85 6.37 14.88
C THR A 173 -9.82 5.24 15.15
N ASN A 174 -10.51 4.75 14.11
CA ASN A 174 -11.55 3.72 14.19
C ASN A 174 -11.32 2.59 13.18
N GLY A 175 -10.06 2.26 12.91
CA GLY A 175 -9.70 1.16 12.03
C GLY A 175 -10.10 1.38 10.58
N GLY A 176 -9.97 2.61 10.06
CA GLY A 176 -10.21 2.95 8.67
C GLY A 176 -11.69 3.18 8.30
N VAL A 177 -12.60 3.14 9.27
CA VAL A 177 -14.05 3.36 9.02
C VAL A 177 -14.34 4.80 8.60
N SER A 178 -13.65 5.76 9.22
CA SER A 178 -13.69 7.17 8.82
C SER A 178 -12.34 7.85 8.96
N TRP A 179 -12.17 8.95 8.22
CA TRP A 179 -10.91 9.64 8.07
C TRP A 179 -11.06 11.14 8.28
N ASN A 180 -10.06 11.74 8.91
CA ASN A 180 -9.93 13.18 9.06
C ASN A 180 -8.72 13.69 8.29
N LEU A 181 -8.91 14.72 7.48
CA LEU A 181 -7.82 15.39 6.78
C LEU A 181 -6.97 16.16 7.78
N LEU A 182 -5.66 15.89 7.78
CA LEU A 182 -4.67 16.60 8.62
C LEU A 182 -3.90 17.67 7.85
N ALA A 183 -3.57 17.38 6.58
CA ALA A 183 -2.93 18.33 5.68
C ALA A 183 -3.40 18.10 4.25
N SER A 184 -3.80 19.16 3.56
CA SER A 184 -4.24 19.10 2.16
C SER A 184 -3.05 19.19 1.20
N GLY A 185 -3.24 18.69 0.00
CA GLY A 185 -2.24 18.66 -1.06
C GLY A 185 -1.55 17.31 -1.18
N ARG A 186 -0.91 17.06 -2.31
CA ARG A 186 -0.27 15.78 -2.60
C ARG A 186 0.63 15.31 -1.47
N CYS A 187 0.31 14.14 -0.90
CA CYS A 187 1.13 13.41 0.06
C CYS A 187 1.63 12.12 -0.59
N ASP A 188 2.94 11.90 -0.57
CA ASP A 188 3.56 10.79 -1.29
C ASP A 188 3.87 9.60 -0.39
N ASP A 189 4.20 9.87 0.88
CA ASP A 189 4.49 8.81 1.86
C ASP A 189 4.18 9.27 3.29
N VAL A 190 3.89 8.29 4.16
CA VAL A 190 3.74 8.47 5.60
C VAL A 190 4.21 7.23 6.33
N ILE A 191 4.94 7.42 7.43
CA ILE A 191 5.48 6.34 8.24
C ILE A 191 5.45 6.70 9.73
N PHE A 192 5.16 5.71 10.58
CA PHE A 192 5.41 5.81 12.02
C PHE A 192 6.84 5.35 12.36
N SER A 193 7.40 5.94 13.41
CA SER A 193 8.55 5.36 14.10
C SER A 193 8.18 4.00 14.72
N PRO A 194 9.16 3.13 15.02
CA PRO A 194 8.88 1.82 15.63
C PRO A 194 8.10 1.90 16.95
N GLY A 195 8.25 2.96 17.74
CA GLY A 195 7.49 3.19 18.98
C GLY A 195 6.08 3.75 18.77
N GLY A 196 5.75 4.21 17.55
CA GLY A 196 4.43 4.74 17.22
C GLY A 196 4.15 6.15 17.74
N ASP A 197 5.06 6.79 18.49
CA ASP A 197 4.85 8.13 19.03
C ASP A 197 5.19 9.23 18.04
N THR A 198 6.15 8.96 17.15
CA THR A 198 6.55 9.87 16.09
C THR A 198 6.04 9.37 14.75
N ALA A 199 5.60 10.29 13.90
CA ALA A 199 5.27 10.00 12.51
C ALA A 199 5.85 11.06 11.59
N TYR A 200 6.17 10.64 10.38
CA TYR A 200 6.74 11.48 9.33
C TYR A 200 5.87 11.38 8.09
N ALA A 201 5.62 12.50 7.44
CA ALA A 201 4.94 12.52 6.15
C ALA A 201 5.67 13.45 5.18
N ILE A 202 5.61 13.11 3.90
CA ILE A 202 6.25 13.88 2.84
C ILE A 202 5.38 13.88 1.58
N GLY A 203 5.37 15.02 0.90
CA GLY A 203 4.74 15.15 -0.39
C GLY A 203 5.02 16.50 -1.02
N SER A 204 4.93 16.59 -2.32
CA SER A 204 5.16 17.86 -3.03
C SER A 204 4.08 18.92 -2.73
N GLY A 205 2.90 18.50 -2.24
CA GLY A 205 1.82 19.40 -1.83
C GLY A 205 1.80 19.65 -0.33
N THR A 206 2.11 18.63 0.49
CA THR A 206 2.12 18.74 1.96
C THR A 206 3.45 19.23 2.52
N GLY A 207 4.54 19.14 1.76
CA GLY A 207 5.89 19.36 2.28
C GLY A 207 6.37 18.23 3.18
N TYR A 208 7.36 18.52 4.04
CA TYR A 208 7.85 17.59 5.05
C TYR A 208 7.19 17.93 6.40
N LEU A 209 6.51 16.94 6.95
CA LEU A 209 5.72 17.07 8.18
C LEU A 209 6.21 16.07 9.23
N ILE A 210 6.22 16.51 10.51
CA ILE A 210 6.53 15.66 11.65
C ILE A 210 5.40 15.75 12.66
N SER A 211 5.06 14.59 13.23
CA SER A 211 4.22 14.44 14.41
C SER A 211 5.04 13.82 15.54
N THR A 212 4.87 14.30 16.76
CA THR A 212 5.46 13.73 17.99
C THR A 212 4.38 13.24 18.97
N ASN A 213 3.14 13.12 18.50
CA ASN A 213 1.99 12.76 19.32
C ASN A 213 1.16 11.63 18.66
N GLY A 214 1.84 10.63 18.10
CA GLY A 214 1.21 9.46 17.51
C GLY A 214 0.38 9.78 16.26
N GLY A 215 0.79 10.76 15.45
CA GLY A 215 0.07 11.14 14.24
C GLY A 215 -1.20 11.95 14.49
N SER A 216 -1.41 12.46 15.71
CA SER A 216 -2.64 13.23 16.04
C SER A 216 -2.63 14.64 15.44
N SER A 217 -1.47 15.23 15.33
CA SER A 217 -1.23 16.49 14.61
C SER A 217 0.17 16.51 14.03
N PHE A 218 0.35 17.33 13.01
CA PHE A 218 1.62 17.47 12.29
C PHE A 218 2.03 18.93 12.23
N SER A 219 3.33 19.17 12.26
CA SER A 219 3.93 20.49 12.03
C SER A 219 4.91 20.41 10.87
N ALA A 220 5.02 21.47 10.11
CA ALA A 220 6.05 21.58 9.07
C ALA A 220 7.43 21.63 9.73
N ASN A 221 8.37 20.85 9.24
CA ASN A 221 9.74 20.82 9.75
C ASN A 221 10.75 21.06 8.63
N GLY A 222 10.95 22.34 8.35
CA GLY A 222 11.95 22.81 7.40
C GLY A 222 11.59 22.55 5.94
N SER A 223 12.34 23.19 5.06
CA SER A 223 12.32 22.91 3.62
C SER A 223 13.35 21.86 3.30
N ILE A 224 12.96 20.73 2.73
CA ILE A 224 13.88 19.90 1.98
C ILE A 224 14.11 20.64 0.66
N THR A 225 15.17 21.43 0.58
CA THR A 225 15.58 22.01 -0.70
C THR A 225 16.30 20.91 -1.47
N ALA A 226 15.73 20.51 -2.62
CA ALA A 226 16.46 19.74 -3.60
C ALA A 226 17.65 20.60 -4.05
N GLY A 227 18.87 20.10 -3.83
CA GLY A 227 20.08 20.69 -4.36
C GLY A 227 20.19 20.47 -5.87
#